data_8a7b8f9c2f66947c5d6f1f1d52521542
#
_entry.id   8a7b8f9c2f66947c5d6f1f1d52521542
#
_cell.length_a   1.000
_cell.length_b   1.000
_cell.length_c   1.000
_cell.angle_alpha   90.00
_cell.angle_beta   90.00
_cell.angle_gamma   90.00
#
_symmetry.space_group_name_H-M   'P 1'
#
loop_
_entity.id
_entity.type
_entity.pdbx_description
1 polymer ?
#
loop_
_entity_poly.entity_id
_entity_poly.type
_entity_poly.pdbx_seq_one_letter_code
_entity_poly.pdbx_strand_id
1 'polypeptide(L)'
;MSVTGPIWPPIWTEQDFADHSNVPRGTLSDFIHWYGLLRKWNARINLVAPKEIDQFWRRHAYDSWQLNAHLPKKWDRLVDLGSGGGFPGLSLGIFSKQMGAGEVYLIESIRKKASFLKTVTRELGLPITVHAARIEAVLPLEADVLTARAFAPLPRLFDYATPHLKPTSVLILPKGESADKEIKDARAHWHFDVERFKSVTDPSASILRVMNLRRKGA
;
A
#
# COMPACT_ATOMS: atom_id res chain seq x y z
N MET A 1 24.97 -10.65 19.35
CA MET A 1 25.02 -9.18 19.17
C MET A 1 23.58 -8.68 19.19
N SER A 2 23.19 -7.97 20.25
CA SER A 2 21.82 -7.47 20.46
C SER A 2 21.55 -6.36 19.42
N VAL A 3 20.61 -6.58 18.52
CA VAL A 3 20.14 -5.55 17.58
C VAL A 3 19.20 -4.63 18.37
N THR A 4 19.77 -3.63 19.03
CA THR A 4 18.98 -2.52 19.57
C THR A 4 18.62 -1.58 18.42
N GLY A 5 17.56 -1.92 17.68
CA GLY A 5 16.89 -0.93 16.86
C GLY A 5 16.28 0.18 17.74
N PRO A 6 15.93 1.33 17.19
CA PRO A 6 15.34 2.41 17.97
C PRO A 6 14.11 1.90 18.71
N ILE A 7 14.06 2.13 20.04
CA ILE A 7 12.89 1.82 20.86
C ILE A 7 11.82 2.86 20.52
N TRP A 8 10.96 2.54 19.56
CA TRP A 8 9.83 3.38 19.23
C TRP A 8 8.79 3.34 20.36
N PRO A 9 8.14 4.44 20.68
CA PRO A 9 7.02 4.41 21.60
C PRO A 9 5.97 3.40 21.10
N PRO A 10 5.29 2.67 21.97
CA PRO A 10 4.35 1.62 21.58
C PRO A 10 3.17 2.15 20.74
N ILE A 11 2.77 3.40 20.97
CA ILE A 11 1.69 4.10 20.25
C ILE A 11 2.21 5.45 19.79
N TRP A 12 2.10 5.72 18.49
CA TRP A 12 2.43 7.02 17.91
C TRP A 12 1.23 7.95 17.92
N THR A 13 1.52 9.23 18.07
CA THR A 13 0.59 10.35 17.86
C THR A 13 0.71 10.86 16.40
N GLU A 14 -0.17 11.76 16.02
CA GLU A 14 -0.08 12.51 14.77
C GLU A 14 1.20 13.33 14.67
N GLN A 15 1.67 13.87 15.81
CA GLN A 15 2.92 14.62 15.85
C GLN A 15 4.13 13.72 15.59
N ASP A 16 4.18 12.52 16.18
CA ASP A 16 5.23 11.54 15.90
C ASP A 16 5.27 11.19 14.41
N PHE A 17 4.10 11.00 13.78
CA PHE A 17 4.02 10.77 12.35
C PHE A 17 4.55 11.97 11.55
N ALA A 18 4.15 13.19 11.89
CA ALA A 18 4.60 14.40 11.21
C ALA A 18 6.12 14.57 11.30
N ASP A 19 6.70 14.38 12.49
CA ASP A 19 8.13 14.54 12.74
C ASP A 19 8.99 13.52 11.98
N HIS A 20 8.51 12.27 11.86
CA HIS A 20 9.24 11.21 11.17
C HIS A 20 9.02 11.21 9.65
N SER A 21 7.86 11.61 9.19
CA SER A 21 7.51 11.60 7.75
C SER A 21 7.86 12.90 7.04
N ASN A 22 8.09 13.98 7.79
CA ASN A 22 8.36 15.32 7.27
C ASN A 22 7.30 15.79 6.26
N VAL A 23 6.02 15.45 6.50
CA VAL A 23 4.92 15.84 5.63
C VAL A 23 4.52 17.29 5.80
N PRO A 24 4.10 18.00 4.73
CA PRO A 24 3.51 19.33 4.85
C PRO A 24 2.23 19.32 5.70
N ARG A 25 1.87 20.47 6.29
CA ARG A 25 0.67 20.62 7.13
C ARG A 25 -0.62 20.16 6.43
N GLY A 26 -0.77 20.45 5.13
CA GLY A 26 -1.94 20.02 4.35
C GLY A 26 -2.04 18.51 4.25
N THR A 27 -0.92 17.84 4.01
CA THR A 27 -0.83 16.37 3.96
C THR A 27 -1.15 15.76 5.33
N LEU A 28 -0.61 16.32 6.42
CA LEU A 28 -0.94 15.88 7.77
C LEU A 28 -2.45 16.02 8.05
N SER A 29 -3.07 17.13 7.64
CA SER A 29 -4.51 17.37 7.77
C SER A 29 -5.33 16.30 7.04
N ASP A 30 -4.91 15.87 5.84
CA ASP A 30 -5.57 14.78 5.11
C ASP A 30 -5.48 13.45 5.89
N PHE A 31 -4.32 13.13 6.49
CA PHE A 31 -4.18 11.94 7.34
C PHE A 31 -5.03 11.99 8.61
N ILE A 32 -5.11 13.13 9.28
CA ILE A 32 -5.97 13.34 10.47
C ILE A 32 -7.45 13.12 10.10
N HIS A 33 -7.89 13.69 8.98
CA HIS A 33 -9.25 13.51 8.49
C HIS A 33 -9.55 12.04 8.17
N TRP A 34 -8.64 11.38 7.44
CA TRP A 34 -8.75 9.94 7.16
C TRP A 34 -8.83 9.10 8.44
N TYR A 35 -7.98 9.38 9.43
CA TYR A 35 -8.03 8.69 10.73
C TYR A 35 -9.39 8.86 11.42
N GLY A 36 -9.95 10.06 11.43
CA GLY A 36 -11.28 10.33 11.96
C GLY A 36 -12.38 9.51 11.28
N LEU A 37 -12.34 9.44 9.92
CA LEU A 37 -13.25 8.61 9.14
C LEU A 37 -13.03 7.11 9.43
N LEU A 38 -11.78 6.64 9.49
CA LEU A 38 -11.47 5.26 9.79
C LEU A 38 -12.07 4.83 11.13
N ARG A 39 -11.88 5.61 12.19
CA ARG A 39 -12.47 5.34 13.52
C ARG A 39 -13.99 5.25 13.48
N LYS A 40 -14.63 6.21 12.82
CA LYS A 40 -16.09 6.26 12.68
C LYS A 40 -16.65 5.05 11.93
N TRP A 41 -15.99 4.64 10.83
CA TRP A 41 -16.45 3.53 10.02
C TRP A 41 -16.10 2.18 10.64
N ASN A 42 -14.95 2.06 11.30
CA ASN A 42 -14.51 0.81 11.91
C ASN A 42 -15.44 0.32 13.04
N ALA A 43 -16.17 1.24 13.67
CA ALA A 43 -17.22 0.89 14.63
C ALA A 43 -18.40 0.09 14.01
N ARG A 44 -18.54 0.10 12.68
CA ARG A 44 -19.64 -0.55 11.96
C ARG A 44 -19.19 -1.64 11.01
N ILE A 45 -17.97 -1.53 10.48
CA ILE A 45 -17.38 -2.50 9.54
C ILE A 45 -15.92 -2.72 9.93
N ASN A 46 -15.45 -3.96 9.87
CA ASN A 46 -14.08 -4.31 10.22
C ASN A 46 -13.11 -3.89 9.11
N LEU A 47 -12.61 -2.66 9.15
CA LEU A 47 -11.57 -2.15 8.25
C LEU A 47 -10.19 -2.60 8.72
N VAL A 48 -9.95 -2.46 10.02
CA VAL A 48 -8.77 -2.95 10.75
C VAL A 48 -9.21 -3.63 12.05
N ALA A 49 -8.36 -4.47 12.63
CA ALA A 49 -8.65 -5.06 13.94
C ALA A 49 -8.80 -3.94 14.99
N PRO A 50 -9.75 -4.05 15.96
CA PRO A 50 -10.01 -2.99 16.93
C PRO A 50 -8.76 -2.47 17.64
N LYS A 51 -7.86 -3.38 18.05
CA LYS A 51 -6.60 -3.05 18.72
C LYS A 51 -5.56 -2.38 17.81
N GLU A 52 -5.77 -2.37 16.50
CA GLU A 52 -4.87 -1.74 15.52
C GLU A 52 -5.27 -0.30 15.17
N ILE A 53 -6.45 0.15 15.60
CA ILE A 53 -6.88 1.54 15.38
C ILE A 53 -5.91 2.51 16.05
N ASP A 54 -5.50 2.23 17.28
CA ASP A 54 -4.57 3.07 18.04
C ASP A 54 -3.13 3.03 17.47
N GLN A 55 -2.85 2.04 16.62
CA GLN A 55 -1.58 1.90 15.90
C GLN A 55 -1.61 2.58 14.52
N PHE A 56 -2.66 3.37 14.20
CA PHE A 56 -2.84 3.98 12.87
C PHE A 56 -1.61 4.73 12.42
N TRP A 57 -1.06 5.62 13.23
CA TRP A 57 0.00 6.53 12.82
C TRP A 57 1.30 5.83 12.43
N ARG A 58 1.69 4.81 13.17
CA ARG A 58 2.92 4.07 12.89
C ARG A 58 2.69 2.91 11.94
N ARG A 59 1.81 1.95 12.32
CA ARG A 59 1.65 0.68 11.59
C ARG A 59 0.84 0.78 10.32
N HIS A 60 0.13 1.88 10.13
CA HIS A 60 -0.69 2.07 8.94
C HIS A 60 -0.26 3.30 8.15
N ALA A 61 -0.32 4.49 8.71
CA ALA A 61 0.03 5.73 8.02
C ALA A 61 1.51 5.77 7.61
N TYR A 62 2.43 5.64 8.58
CA TYR A 62 3.87 5.73 8.29
C TYR A 62 4.37 4.51 7.52
N ASP A 63 3.86 3.31 7.84
CA ASP A 63 4.16 2.09 7.09
C ASP A 63 3.77 2.20 5.60
N SER A 64 2.64 2.82 5.30
CA SER A 64 2.22 3.09 3.93
C SER A 64 2.99 4.25 3.30
N TRP A 65 3.26 5.32 4.07
CA TRP A 65 3.95 6.51 3.59
C TRP A 65 5.38 6.23 3.15
N GLN A 66 6.12 5.37 3.86
CA GLN A 66 7.49 5.02 3.48
C GLN A 66 7.63 4.47 2.05
N LEU A 67 6.56 3.92 1.47
CA LEU A 67 6.58 3.37 0.11
C LEU A 67 6.86 4.43 -0.96
N ASN A 68 6.56 5.70 -0.68
CA ASN A 68 6.80 6.81 -1.61
C ASN A 68 8.28 6.92 -2.03
N ALA A 69 9.20 6.59 -1.11
CA ALA A 69 10.64 6.63 -1.38
C ALA A 69 11.10 5.61 -2.43
N HIS A 70 10.27 4.61 -2.73
CA HIS A 70 10.58 3.51 -3.64
C HIS A 70 9.83 3.61 -4.98
N LEU A 71 8.96 4.61 -5.13
CA LEU A 71 8.25 4.85 -6.38
C LEU A 71 9.21 5.30 -7.49
N PRO A 72 8.95 4.98 -8.75
CA PRO A 72 9.66 5.59 -9.86
C PRO A 72 9.41 7.10 -9.91
N LYS A 73 10.38 7.86 -10.44
CA LYS A 73 10.30 9.34 -10.51
C LYS A 73 9.09 9.86 -11.28
N LYS A 74 8.58 9.10 -12.25
CA LYS A 74 7.40 9.41 -13.04
C LYS A 74 6.53 8.18 -13.15
N TRP A 75 5.26 8.34 -12.97
CA TRP A 75 4.23 7.33 -13.16
C TRP A 75 2.88 8.03 -13.38
N ASP A 76 2.02 7.44 -14.19
CA ASP A 76 0.70 7.97 -14.48
C ASP A 76 -0.38 7.17 -13.75
N ARG A 77 -0.18 5.85 -13.58
CA ARG A 77 -1.16 4.95 -12.96
C ARG A 77 -0.52 4.08 -11.89
N LEU A 78 -1.06 4.18 -10.68
CA LEU A 78 -0.73 3.30 -9.56
C LEU A 78 -1.96 2.47 -9.20
N VAL A 79 -1.81 1.16 -9.11
CA VAL A 79 -2.88 0.23 -8.73
C VAL A 79 -2.58 -0.39 -7.38
N ASP A 80 -3.54 -0.36 -6.46
CA ASP A 80 -3.46 -1.03 -5.14
C ASP A 80 -4.46 -2.18 -5.09
N LEU A 81 -3.96 -3.40 -4.88
CA LEU A 81 -4.77 -4.62 -4.85
C LEU A 81 -5.22 -4.96 -3.43
N GLY A 82 -6.53 -5.12 -3.26
CA GLY A 82 -7.11 -5.48 -1.97
C GLY A 82 -6.97 -4.38 -0.94
N SER A 83 -7.30 -3.16 -1.30
CA SER A 83 -7.01 -1.93 -0.54
C SER A 83 -7.59 -1.89 0.88
N GLY A 84 -8.63 -2.67 1.19
CA GLY A 84 -9.17 -2.85 2.54
C GLY A 84 -9.53 -1.55 3.24
N GLY A 85 -8.80 -1.24 4.32
CA GLY A 85 -8.89 0.03 5.06
C GLY A 85 -8.15 1.20 4.39
N GLY A 86 -7.63 1.00 3.17
CA GLY A 86 -6.94 2.04 2.40
C GLY A 86 -5.41 1.99 2.49
N PHE A 87 -4.85 0.86 2.92
CA PHE A 87 -3.42 0.72 3.14
C PHE A 87 -2.77 -0.23 2.12
N PRO A 88 -1.83 0.26 1.28
CA PRO A 88 -1.25 1.61 1.28
C PRO A 88 -1.97 2.62 0.37
N GLY A 89 -2.99 2.22 -0.38
CA GLY A 89 -3.55 2.97 -1.50
C GLY A 89 -4.01 4.39 -1.19
N LEU A 90 -4.72 4.65 -0.06
CA LEU A 90 -5.12 6.02 0.32
C LEU A 90 -3.91 6.90 0.68
N SER A 91 -2.89 6.33 1.35
CA SER A 91 -1.65 7.05 1.65
C SER A 91 -0.93 7.48 0.36
N LEU A 92 -0.88 6.60 -0.64
CA LEU A 92 -0.29 6.88 -1.96
C LEU A 92 -1.14 7.89 -2.75
N GLY A 93 -2.46 7.87 -2.58
CA GLY A 93 -3.34 8.90 -3.15
C GLY A 93 -3.15 10.27 -2.52
N ILE A 94 -2.93 10.35 -1.21
CA ILE A 94 -2.56 11.60 -0.51
C ILE A 94 -1.21 12.12 -1.04
N PHE A 95 -0.23 11.22 -1.20
CA PHE A 95 1.05 11.57 -1.81
C PHE A 95 0.89 12.08 -3.25
N SER A 96 0.09 11.39 -4.07
CA SER A 96 -0.17 11.82 -5.44
C SER A 96 -0.81 13.22 -5.52
N LYS A 97 -1.80 13.49 -4.65
CA LYS A 97 -2.41 14.83 -4.52
C LYS A 97 -1.37 15.89 -4.17
N GLN A 98 -0.49 15.61 -3.21
CA GLN A 98 0.57 16.53 -2.78
C GLN A 98 1.57 16.84 -3.89
N MET A 99 1.95 15.85 -4.67
CA MET A 99 2.98 15.96 -5.70
C MET A 99 2.44 16.38 -7.07
N GLY A 100 1.11 16.40 -7.26
CA GLY A 100 0.52 16.54 -8.58
C GLY A 100 0.94 15.41 -9.52
N ALA A 101 1.06 14.19 -8.97
CA ALA A 101 1.50 13.00 -9.71
C ALA A 101 0.29 12.30 -10.39
N GLY A 102 0.47 11.04 -10.82
CA GLY A 102 -0.54 10.25 -11.52
C GLY A 102 -1.76 9.86 -10.69
N GLU A 103 -2.68 9.13 -11.30
CA GLU A 103 -3.90 8.63 -10.68
C GLU A 103 -3.66 7.32 -9.93
N VAL A 104 -4.42 7.11 -8.84
CA VAL A 104 -4.38 5.89 -8.05
C VAL A 104 -5.68 5.11 -8.22
N TYR A 105 -5.58 3.81 -8.46
CA TYR A 105 -6.71 2.90 -8.65
C TYR A 105 -6.73 1.90 -7.50
N LEU A 106 -7.81 1.91 -6.70
CA LEU A 106 -8.01 0.98 -5.60
C LEU A 106 -8.96 -0.14 -6.01
N ILE A 107 -8.54 -1.39 -5.87
CA ILE A 107 -9.40 -2.54 -6.13
C ILE A 107 -9.77 -3.19 -4.79
N GLU A 108 -11.07 -3.21 -4.47
CA GLU A 108 -11.60 -3.80 -3.24
C GLU A 108 -12.91 -4.54 -3.52
N SER A 109 -12.93 -5.84 -3.22
CA SER A 109 -14.08 -6.70 -3.52
C SER A 109 -15.24 -6.56 -2.54
N ILE A 110 -14.95 -6.13 -1.30
CA ILE A 110 -15.96 -5.98 -0.25
C ILE A 110 -16.63 -4.62 -0.39
N ARG A 111 -17.88 -4.60 -0.84
CA ARG A 111 -18.64 -3.37 -1.13
C ARG A 111 -18.62 -2.35 0.01
N LYS A 112 -18.76 -2.80 1.26
CA LYS A 112 -18.73 -1.89 2.43
C LYS A 112 -17.38 -1.20 2.58
N LYS A 113 -16.26 -1.92 2.37
CA LYS A 113 -14.91 -1.35 2.39
C LYS A 113 -14.70 -0.40 1.20
N ALA A 114 -15.13 -0.79 0.01
CA ALA A 114 -15.09 0.09 -1.16
C ALA A 114 -15.90 1.39 -0.97
N SER A 115 -17.06 1.33 -0.27
CA SER A 115 -17.84 2.52 0.09
C SER A 115 -17.06 3.44 1.04
N PHE A 116 -16.34 2.88 2.01
CA PHE A 116 -15.44 3.64 2.87
C PHE A 116 -14.36 4.35 2.06
N LEU A 117 -13.66 3.61 1.18
CA LEU A 117 -12.61 4.18 0.32
C LEU A 117 -13.14 5.33 -0.54
N LYS A 118 -14.31 5.16 -1.16
CA LYS A 118 -14.98 6.22 -1.95
C LYS A 118 -15.31 7.44 -1.10
N THR A 119 -15.72 7.24 0.16
CA THR A 119 -16.01 8.35 1.08
C THR A 119 -14.74 9.14 1.38
N VAL A 120 -13.65 8.46 1.76
CA VAL A 120 -12.36 9.13 2.03
C VAL A 120 -11.85 9.86 0.78
N THR A 121 -11.87 9.18 -0.37
CA THR A 121 -11.46 9.77 -1.66
C THR A 121 -12.18 11.07 -1.96
N ARG A 122 -13.50 11.09 -1.81
CA ARG A 122 -14.33 12.27 -2.06
C ARG A 122 -14.08 13.37 -1.05
N GLU A 123 -14.04 13.05 0.24
CA GLU A 123 -13.89 14.06 1.30
C GLU A 123 -12.53 14.74 1.28
N LEU A 124 -11.49 14.02 0.88
CA LEU A 124 -10.13 14.55 0.79
C LEU A 124 -9.78 15.09 -0.62
N GLY A 125 -10.66 14.94 -1.61
CA GLY A 125 -10.40 15.34 -3.01
C GLY A 125 -9.17 14.64 -3.59
N LEU A 126 -9.05 13.31 -3.38
CA LEU A 126 -7.89 12.55 -3.84
C LEU A 126 -8.01 12.15 -5.32
N PRO A 127 -6.92 12.08 -6.09
CA PRO A 127 -6.91 11.57 -7.46
C PRO A 127 -7.00 10.03 -7.46
N ILE A 128 -8.10 9.50 -6.93
CA ILE A 128 -8.31 8.07 -6.73
C ILE A 128 -9.60 7.62 -7.41
N THR A 129 -9.49 6.52 -8.16
CA THR A 129 -10.65 5.75 -8.67
C THR A 129 -10.78 4.44 -7.88
N VAL A 130 -11.98 4.14 -7.35
CA VAL A 130 -12.25 2.93 -6.56
C VAL A 130 -13.11 1.94 -7.33
N HIS A 131 -12.54 0.77 -7.65
CA HIS A 131 -13.20 -0.38 -8.24
C HIS A 131 -13.76 -1.29 -7.14
N ALA A 132 -15.10 -1.27 -6.95
CA ALA A 132 -15.80 -2.13 -6.00
C ALA A 132 -16.08 -3.50 -6.65
N ALA A 133 -15.04 -4.27 -6.94
CA ALA A 133 -15.11 -5.52 -7.69
C ALA A 133 -13.98 -6.49 -7.26
N ARG A 134 -14.13 -7.77 -7.60
CA ARG A 134 -12.99 -8.70 -7.59
C ARG A 134 -12.01 -8.31 -8.68
N ILE A 135 -10.72 -8.53 -8.43
CA ILE A 135 -9.65 -8.13 -9.35
C ILE A 135 -9.82 -8.75 -10.74
N GLU A 136 -10.25 -10.00 -10.79
CA GLU A 136 -10.46 -10.76 -12.04
C GLU A 136 -11.60 -10.18 -12.91
N ALA A 137 -12.45 -9.36 -12.32
CA ALA A 137 -13.56 -8.68 -13.02
C ALA A 137 -13.21 -7.24 -13.44
N VAL A 138 -12.03 -6.74 -13.08
CA VAL A 138 -11.56 -5.41 -13.49
C VAL A 138 -10.77 -5.54 -14.80
N LEU A 139 -11.11 -4.70 -15.78
CA LEU A 139 -10.34 -4.63 -17.02
C LEU A 139 -8.89 -4.26 -16.78
N PRO A 140 -7.95 -4.67 -17.65
CA PRO A 140 -6.54 -4.30 -17.53
C PRO A 140 -6.35 -2.80 -17.31
N LEU A 141 -5.59 -2.42 -16.28
CA LEU A 141 -5.40 -1.01 -15.90
C LEU A 141 -4.10 -0.41 -16.41
N GLU A 142 -3.21 -1.23 -17.00
CA GLU A 142 -1.90 -0.80 -17.53
C GLU A 142 -1.12 0.06 -16.51
N ALA A 143 -0.98 -0.46 -15.30
CA ALA A 143 -0.32 0.21 -14.20
C ALA A 143 1.16 0.45 -14.49
N ASP A 144 1.68 1.62 -14.13
CA ASP A 144 3.12 1.87 -14.04
C ASP A 144 3.68 1.34 -12.73
N VAL A 145 2.86 1.45 -11.67
CA VAL A 145 3.17 0.97 -10.33
C VAL A 145 2.02 0.11 -9.82
N LEU A 146 2.37 -1.01 -9.19
CA LEU A 146 1.39 -1.84 -8.49
C LEU A 146 1.82 -2.07 -7.05
N THR A 147 0.88 -1.98 -6.12
CA THR A 147 1.11 -2.29 -4.71
C THR A 147 0.04 -3.23 -4.18
N ALA A 148 0.38 -3.94 -3.13
CA ALA A 148 -0.54 -4.78 -2.37
C ALA A 148 0.04 -5.04 -0.98
N ARG A 149 -0.78 -4.89 0.08
CA ARG A 149 -0.41 -5.21 1.45
C ARG A 149 -1.34 -6.29 2.01
N ALA A 150 -0.77 -7.33 2.62
CA ALA A 150 -1.52 -8.43 3.24
C ALA A 150 -2.59 -9.06 2.31
N PHE A 151 -2.34 -9.08 1.01
CA PHE A 151 -3.29 -9.54 -0.01
C PHE A 151 -3.13 -11.04 -0.30
N ALA A 152 -1.95 -11.47 -0.75
CA ALA A 152 -1.62 -12.85 -1.08
C ALA A 152 -0.11 -13.08 -1.04
N PRO A 153 0.36 -14.36 -0.93
CA PRO A 153 1.76 -14.72 -1.20
C PRO A 153 2.17 -14.35 -2.62
N LEU A 154 3.47 -14.06 -2.83
CA LEU A 154 4.00 -13.57 -4.11
C LEU A 154 3.58 -14.38 -5.34
N PRO A 155 3.63 -15.74 -5.35
CA PRO A 155 3.23 -16.49 -6.54
C PRO A 155 1.83 -16.15 -7.01
N ARG A 156 0.86 -16.15 -6.07
CA ARG A 156 -0.54 -15.83 -6.35
C ARG A 156 -0.77 -14.34 -6.60
N LEU A 157 -0.04 -13.48 -5.90
CA LEU A 157 -0.09 -12.04 -6.16
C LEU A 157 0.31 -11.73 -7.60
N PHE A 158 1.35 -12.38 -8.12
CA PHE A 158 1.83 -12.18 -9.49
C PHE A 158 0.80 -12.63 -10.53
N ASP A 159 0.07 -13.74 -10.27
CA ASP A 159 -1.04 -14.15 -11.14
C ASP A 159 -2.13 -13.06 -11.23
N TYR A 160 -2.47 -12.43 -10.11
CA TYR A 160 -3.46 -11.36 -10.08
C TYR A 160 -2.94 -10.03 -10.66
N ALA A 161 -1.66 -9.73 -10.45
CA ALA A 161 -1.07 -8.47 -10.86
C ALA A 161 -0.83 -8.39 -12.38
N THR A 162 -0.32 -9.48 -12.97
CA THR A 162 0.15 -9.51 -14.37
C THR A 162 -0.83 -8.96 -15.39
N PRO A 163 -2.16 -9.24 -15.33
CA PRO A 163 -3.10 -8.67 -16.29
C PRO A 163 -3.20 -7.14 -16.26
N HIS A 164 -2.81 -6.52 -15.15
CA HIS A 164 -2.90 -5.07 -14.95
C HIS A 164 -1.57 -4.33 -15.18
N LEU A 165 -0.49 -5.03 -15.53
CA LEU A 165 0.85 -4.47 -15.66
C LEU A 165 1.20 -4.11 -17.11
N LYS A 166 2.00 -3.07 -17.28
CA LYS A 166 2.82 -2.83 -18.47
C LYS A 166 4.12 -3.64 -18.38
N PRO A 167 4.84 -3.88 -19.47
CA PRO A 167 6.15 -4.53 -19.42
C PRO A 167 7.19 -3.83 -18.52
N THR A 168 7.06 -2.52 -18.37
CA THR A 168 7.96 -1.66 -17.58
C THR A 168 7.51 -1.42 -16.15
N SER A 169 6.42 -2.05 -15.72
CA SER A 169 5.83 -1.83 -14.39
C SER A 169 6.76 -2.21 -13.25
N VAL A 170 6.62 -1.48 -12.16
CA VAL A 170 7.31 -1.73 -10.90
C VAL A 170 6.27 -2.11 -9.84
N LEU A 171 6.50 -3.22 -9.12
CA LEU A 171 5.67 -3.58 -7.99
C LEU A 171 6.38 -3.17 -6.69
N ILE A 172 5.69 -2.45 -5.82
CA ILE A 172 6.19 -2.02 -4.50
C ILE A 172 5.38 -2.77 -3.44
N LEU A 173 5.98 -3.79 -2.85
CA LEU A 173 5.29 -4.78 -2.03
C LEU A 173 5.84 -4.83 -0.60
N PRO A 174 5.14 -4.27 0.40
CA PRO A 174 5.49 -4.53 1.80
C PRO A 174 5.26 -6.00 2.15
N LYS A 175 6.26 -6.62 2.74
CA LYS A 175 6.27 -8.03 3.15
C LYS A 175 6.88 -8.20 4.54
N GLY A 176 6.30 -9.11 5.33
CA GLY A 176 6.82 -9.50 6.64
C GLY A 176 7.96 -10.52 6.57
N GLU A 177 8.16 -11.27 7.65
CA GLU A 177 9.22 -12.26 7.82
C GLU A 177 9.26 -13.35 6.73
N SER A 178 8.11 -13.67 6.12
CA SER A 178 8.01 -14.67 5.05
C SER A 178 8.60 -14.25 3.71
N ALA A 179 9.13 -13.03 3.57
CA ALA A 179 9.57 -12.46 2.29
C ALA A 179 10.54 -13.39 1.52
N ASP A 180 11.56 -13.94 2.19
CA ASP A 180 12.55 -14.82 1.55
C ASP A 180 11.93 -16.12 1.03
N LYS A 181 11.04 -16.71 1.81
CA LYS A 181 10.30 -17.90 1.41
C LYS A 181 9.40 -17.60 0.20
N GLU A 182 8.66 -16.51 0.23
CA GLU A 182 7.78 -16.11 -0.86
C GLU A 182 8.53 -15.81 -2.16
N ILE A 183 9.71 -15.15 -2.07
CA ILE A 183 10.60 -14.93 -3.23
C ILE A 183 11.05 -16.26 -3.82
N LYS A 184 11.51 -17.19 -2.98
CA LYS A 184 11.93 -18.53 -3.42
C LYS A 184 10.79 -19.28 -4.11
N ASP A 185 9.60 -19.28 -3.50
CA ASP A 185 8.41 -19.94 -4.03
C ASP A 185 7.98 -19.32 -5.38
N ALA A 186 8.01 -17.97 -5.48
CA ALA A 186 7.68 -17.28 -6.72
C ALA A 186 8.66 -17.58 -7.86
N ARG A 187 9.95 -17.71 -7.55
CA ARG A 187 10.99 -18.05 -8.56
C ARG A 187 10.82 -19.43 -9.19
N ALA A 188 9.99 -20.30 -8.62
CA ALA A 188 9.64 -21.57 -9.28
C ALA A 188 8.86 -21.36 -10.60
N HIS A 189 8.00 -20.33 -10.66
CA HIS A 189 7.06 -20.09 -11.76
C HIS A 189 7.26 -18.76 -12.50
N TRP A 190 8.07 -17.85 -11.94
CA TRP A 190 8.23 -16.48 -12.42
C TRP A 190 9.70 -16.11 -12.58
N HIS A 191 10.00 -15.31 -13.61
CA HIS A 191 11.22 -14.53 -13.74
C HIS A 191 10.93 -13.12 -13.28
N PHE A 192 11.78 -12.55 -12.44
CA PHE A 192 11.69 -11.16 -11.98
C PHE A 192 12.98 -10.72 -11.32
N ASP A 193 13.25 -9.44 -11.37
CA ASP A 193 14.26 -8.78 -10.58
C ASP A 193 13.64 -8.26 -9.28
N VAL A 194 14.39 -8.30 -8.19
CA VAL A 194 13.92 -7.83 -6.90
C VAL A 194 15.02 -7.08 -6.15
N GLU A 195 14.70 -5.87 -5.76
CA GLU A 195 15.44 -5.08 -4.78
C GLU A 195 14.72 -5.18 -3.44
N ARG A 196 15.46 -5.24 -2.35
CA ARG A 196 14.90 -5.36 -1.00
C ARG A 196 15.37 -4.21 -0.13
N PHE A 197 14.43 -3.52 0.48
CA PHE A 197 14.66 -2.42 1.41
C PHE A 197 14.12 -2.82 2.79
N LYS A 198 14.80 -2.37 3.85
CA LYS A 198 14.31 -2.57 5.22
C LYS A 198 13.10 -1.66 5.46
N SER A 199 12.06 -2.21 6.11
CA SER A 199 10.98 -1.36 6.62
C SER A 199 11.50 -0.49 7.77
N VAL A 200 11.08 0.77 7.80
CA VAL A 200 11.40 1.69 8.91
C VAL A 200 10.43 1.52 10.09
N THR A 201 9.31 0.83 9.88
CA THR A 201 8.27 0.62 10.90
C THR A 201 8.38 -0.72 11.62
N ASP A 202 8.99 -1.72 10.97
CA ASP A 202 9.12 -3.08 11.49
C ASP A 202 10.45 -3.70 11.01
N PRO A 203 11.40 -4.01 11.92
CA PRO A 203 12.71 -4.57 11.55
C PRO A 203 12.63 -5.96 10.94
N SER A 204 11.54 -6.71 11.15
CA SER A 204 11.29 -8.03 10.54
C SER A 204 10.68 -7.93 9.14
N ALA A 205 10.19 -6.74 8.76
CA ALA A 205 9.54 -6.51 7.48
C ALA A 205 10.48 -5.91 6.44
N SER A 206 10.09 -6.05 5.19
CA SER A 206 10.82 -5.53 4.03
C SER A 206 9.86 -4.91 3.02
N ILE A 207 10.35 -3.98 2.23
CA ILE A 207 9.71 -3.50 1.02
C ILE A 207 10.43 -4.15 -0.16
N LEU A 208 9.71 -4.90 -0.96
CA LEU A 208 10.22 -5.50 -2.18
C LEU A 208 9.86 -4.59 -3.36
N ARG A 209 10.86 -4.20 -4.14
CA ARG A 209 10.69 -3.56 -5.44
C ARG A 209 10.95 -4.58 -6.52
N VAL A 210 9.87 -5.04 -7.18
CA VAL A 210 9.90 -6.09 -8.19
C VAL A 210 9.78 -5.47 -9.57
N MET A 211 10.61 -5.92 -10.50
CA MET A 211 10.69 -5.42 -11.88
C MET A 211 10.83 -6.61 -12.85
N ASN A 212 10.61 -6.35 -14.13
CA ASN A 212 10.79 -7.33 -15.20
C ASN A 212 10.02 -8.64 -14.96
N LEU A 213 8.81 -8.53 -14.37
CA LEU A 213 7.98 -9.67 -14.01
C LEU A 213 7.45 -10.36 -15.27
N ARG A 214 7.73 -11.65 -15.43
CA ARG A 214 7.23 -12.49 -16.52
C ARG A 214 7.06 -13.93 -16.08
N ARG A 215 6.06 -14.61 -16.61
CA ARG A 215 5.82 -16.03 -16.31
C ARG A 215 6.88 -16.89 -17.02
N LYS A 216 7.32 -17.98 -16.40
CA LYS A 216 8.19 -18.97 -17.03
C LYS A 216 7.39 -19.80 -18.03
N GLY A 217 7.93 -20.00 -19.22
CA GLY A 217 7.29 -20.79 -20.27
C GLY A 217 6.13 -20.10 -20.99
N ALA A 218 5.96 -18.76 -20.82
CA ALA A 218 5.04 -17.94 -21.60
C ALA A 218 5.79 -17.33 -22.80
#